data_8a96b3ceb511a83db16908d7d6916ce7
#
_entry.id   8a96b3ceb511a83db16908d7d6916ce7
#
_cell.length_a   1.000
_cell.length_b   1.000
_cell.length_c   1.000
_cell.angle_alpha   90.00
_cell.angle_beta   90.00
_cell.angle_gamma   90.00
#
_symmetry.space_group_name_H-M   'P 1'
#
loop_
_entity.id
_entity.type
_entity.pdbx_description
1 polymer ?
#
loop_
_entity_poly.entity_id
_entity_poly.type
_entity_poly.pdbx_seq_one_letter_code
_entity_poly.pdbx_strand_id
1 'polypeptide(L)'
;MNTGTTHITVLQSLSPPDGTTRYVNQVVEGAPKAVTMRFFSWRTALLGRYDVFHVHWPELLIRAPRPFKARLRRLALYALLLRARLQHIPIVRTMHNLTPHEAGHNAETRALDALDARTALVIRLNPTTPVQPESRAVTILHGHYRDRFSGMPRPESVSGRILYFGLIRPYKGVETLLQVFRALPEPDLTLRIVGRPSSGLGEIIAAEAAQDARISSVLRFVSDEELVVEVGAAELVVLPYREMHNSGVLLVTLSLDRPVLVPSTPSNLALAEEVGPDWIYLYDGELSSAILQATLERMRAAGPRPRPRLDDRDWQTLGRQSYRTYLRALELAGRSIR
;
A
#
# COMPACT_ATOMS: atom_id res chain seq x y z
N MET A 1 33.22 22.83 2.61
CA MET A 1 32.04 23.15 1.80
C MET A 1 30.83 23.12 2.70
N ASN A 2 30.14 24.24 2.85
CA ASN A 2 29.02 24.38 3.77
C ASN A 2 27.82 23.61 3.21
N THR A 3 27.54 22.41 3.70
CA THR A 3 26.41 21.56 3.31
C THR A 3 25.14 22.08 3.97
N GLY A 4 24.76 23.33 3.61
CA GLY A 4 23.49 23.87 4.05
C GLY A 4 22.35 22.96 3.60
N THR A 5 21.53 22.49 4.53
CA THR A 5 20.36 21.67 4.22
C THR A 5 19.37 22.51 3.43
N THR A 6 19.14 22.20 2.17
CA THR A 6 18.21 22.93 1.29
C THR A 6 16.77 22.67 1.71
N HIS A 7 16.04 23.72 2.09
CA HIS A 7 14.62 23.60 2.38
C HIS A 7 13.79 23.62 1.10
N ILE A 8 12.88 22.65 0.95
CA ILE A 8 11.98 22.51 -0.18
C ILE A 8 10.53 22.38 0.26
N THR A 9 9.62 22.90 -0.55
CA THR A 9 8.18 22.71 -0.38
C THR A 9 7.67 21.72 -1.41
N VAL A 10 7.07 20.62 -0.95
CA VAL A 10 6.53 19.55 -1.78
C VAL A 10 4.99 19.57 -1.69
N LEU A 11 4.32 19.74 -2.84
CA LEU A 11 2.88 19.56 -2.93
C LEU A 11 2.59 18.08 -3.15
N GLN A 12 1.96 17.43 -2.17
CA GLN A 12 1.48 16.06 -2.27
C GLN A 12 0.11 16.00 -2.92
N SER A 13 -0.14 15.07 -3.85
CA SER A 13 -1.48 14.86 -4.44
C SER A 13 -2.48 14.23 -3.47
N LEU A 14 -2.14 14.18 -2.20
CA LEU A 14 -2.90 13.56 -1.11
C LEU A 14 -3.69 14.62 -0.33
N SER A 15 -4.74 14.18 0.35
CA SER A 15 -5.38 14.95 1.42
C SER A 15 -4.49 14.98 2.68
N PRO A 16 -4.66 15.96 3.57
CA PRO A 16 -3.99 15.94 4.88
C PRO A 16 -4.22 14.61 5.61
N PRO A 17 -3.29 14.19 6.48
CA PRO A 17 -3.49 13.02 7.32
C PRO A 17 -4.79 13.12 8.12
N ASP A 18 -5.66 12.13 7.99
CA ASP A 18 -6.94 12.03 8.69
C ASP A 18 -7.02 10.78 9.59
N GLY A 19 -5.91 10.05 9.73
CA GLY A 19 -5.82 8.81 10.49
C GLY A 19 -6.35 7.58 9.76
N THR A 20 -7.08 7.73 8.64
CA THR A 20 -7.68 6.60 7.92
C THR A 20 -6.71 5.93 6.94
N THR A 21 -5.81 6.71 6.33
CA THR A 21 -4.81 6.21 5.38
C THR A 21 -3.43 6.17 6.04
N ARG A 22 -3.12 5.04 6.67
CA ARG A 22 -1.86 4.83 7.43
C ARG A 22 -0.60 5.23 6.64
N TYR A 23 -0.55 4.92 5.34
CA TYR A 23 0.55 5.30 4.47
C TYR A 23 0.81 6.82 4.45
N VAL A 24 -0.25 7.63 4.35
CA VAL A 24 -0.10 9.10 4.29
C VAL A 24 0.48 9.65 5.58
N ASN A 25 -0.02 9.15 6.72
CA ASN A 25 0.49 9.55 8.04
C ASN A 25 2.00 9.29 8.15
N GLN A 26 2.42 8.08 7.79
CA GLN A 26 3.81 7.64 7.88
C GLN A 26 4.74 8.41 6.92
N VAL A 27 4.28 8.72 5.70
CA VAL A 27 5.04 9.57 4.76
C VAL A 27 5.30 10.96 5.36
N VAL A 28 4.31 11.51 6.06
CA VAL A 28 4.44 12.83 6.71
C VAL A 28 5.36 12.75 7.92
N GLU A 29 5.19 11.76 8.78
CA GLU A 29 5.98 11.54 9.98
C GLU A 29 7.46 11.23 9.67
N GLY A 30 7.73 10.50 8.59
CA GLY A 30 9.08 10.17 8.12
C GLY A 30 9.80 11.30 7.38
N ALA A 31 9.13 12.40 7.06
CA ALA A 31 9.72 13.48 6.28
C ALA A 31 10.81 14.23 7.07
N PRO A 32 11.99 14.50 6.47
CA PRO A 32 13.01 15.32 7.10
C PRO A 32 12.51 16.77 7.30
N LYS A 33 13.03 17.45 8.33
CA LYS A 33 12.71 18.86 8.64
C LYS A 33 12.94 19.83 7.46
N ALA A 34 13.80 19.45 6.52
CA ALA A 34 14.05 20.21 5.29
C ALA A 34 12.91 20.17 4.27
N VAL A 35 11.89 19.32 4.48
CA VAL A 35 10.75 19.16 3.58
C VAL A 35 9.50 19.73 4.22
N THR A 36 8.99 20.82 3.64
CA THR A 36 7.66 21.34 3.97
C THR A 36 6.63 20.64 3.10
N MET A 37 5.75 19.83 3.68
CA MET A 37 4.67 19.19 2.93
C MET A 37 3.44 20.06 2.84
N ARG A 38 2.91 20.23 1.63
CA ARG A 38 1.59 20.81 1.35
C ARG A 38 0.68 19.75 0.75
N PHE A 39 -0.60 19.84 1.05
CA PHE A 39 -1.60 18.90 0.59
C PHE A 39 -2.43 19.49 -0.54
N PHE A 40 -2.99 18.59 -1.36
CA PHE A 40 -3.65 18.96 -2.59
C PHE A 40 -4.95 19.73 -2.38
N SER A 41 -5.03 20.83 -3.06
CA SER A 41 -6.28 21.44 -3.53
C SER A 41 -6.01 22.01 -4.93
N TRP A 42 -7.02 22.10 -5.77
CA TRP A 42 -6.86 22.71 -7.10
C TRP A 42 -6.35 24.16 -7.00
N ARG A 43 -6.77 24.88 -5.97
CA ARG A 43 -6.26 26.26 -5.71
C ARG A 43 -4.77 26.22 -5.39
N THR A 44 -4.33 25.35 -4.50
CA THR A 44 -2.90 25.22 -4.17
C THR A 44 -2.10 24.76 -5.38
N ALA A 45 -2.62 23.78 -6.13
CA ALA A 45 -1.94 23.22 -7.28
C ALA A 45 -1.76 24.25 -8.42
N LEU A 46 -2.76 25.10 -8.67
CA LEU A 46 -2.73 26.06 -9.76
C LEU A 46 -2.13 27.42 -9.37
N LEU A 47 -2.23 27.85 -8.12
CA LEU A 47 -1.86 29.20 -7.68
C LEU A 47 -0.84 29.24 -6.53
N GLY A 48 -0.65 28.13 -5.80
CA GLY A 48 0.25 28.04 -4.66
C GLY A 48 1.73 28.03 -5.05
N ARG A 49 2.61 28.28 -4.09
CA ARG A 49 4.07 28.16 -4.26
C ARG A 49 4.53 26.81 -3.69
N TYR A 50 5.22 26.04 -4.51
CA TYR A 50 5.88 24.79 -4.14
C TYR A 50 6.98 24.48 -5.16
N ASP A 51 7.93 23.66 -4.74
CA ASP A 51 9.13 23.35 -5.53
C ASP A 51 8.96 22.07 -6.33
N VAL A 52 8.27 21.07 -5.78
CA VAL A 52 8.03 19.76 -6.38
C VAL A 52 6.54 19.43 -6.27
N PHE A 53 5.97 18.82 -7.32
CA PHE A 53 4.66 18.19 -7.25
C PHE A 53 4.82 16.68 -7.16
N HIS A 54 4.44 16.09 -6.03
CA HIS A 54 4.51 14.63 -5.82
C HIS A 54 3.13 14.00 -5.98
N VAL A 55 3.02 13.11 -6.97
CA VAL A 55 1.77 12.46 -7.34
C VAL A 55 1.75 11.02 -6.82
N HIS A 56 0.71 10.71 -6.06
CA HIS A 56 0.32 9.35 -5.72
C HIS A 56 -0.84 8.94 -6.63
N TRP A 57 -1.75 8.21 -6.39
CA TRP A 57 -2.91 7.78 -7.17
C TRP A 57 -3.45 8.85 -8.14
N PRO A 58 -2.88 9.01 -9.35
CA PRO A 58 -3.19 10.13 -10.26
C PRO A 58 -4.64 10.14 -10.74
N GLU A 59 -5.29 8.98 -10.80
CA GLU A 59 -6.70 8.83 -11.15
C GLU A 59 -7.63 9.58 -10.18
N LEU A 60 -7.27 9.69 -8.91
CA LEU A 60 -8.05 10.43 -7.92
C LEU A 60 -8.11 11.93 -8.18
N LEU A 61 -7.11 12.48 -8.88
CA LEU A 61 -7.10 13.88 -9.27
C LEU A 61 -8.21 14.20 -10.29
N ILE A 62 -8.51 13.27 -11.20
CA ILE A 62 -9.37 13.52 -12.36
C ILE A 62 -10.74 12.86 -12.28
N ARG A 63 -10.89 11.80 -11.46
CA ARG A 63 -12.16 11.12 -11.26
C ARG A 63 -13.12 11.94 -10.41
N ALA A 64 -14.38 11.99 -10.81
CA ALA A 64 -15.47 12.59 -10.04
C ALA A 64 -16.79 11.87 -10.34
N PRO A 65 -17.75 11.83 -9.40
CA PRO A 65 -19.04 11.15 -9.60
C PRO A 65 -19.85 11.73 -10.77
N ARG A 66 -19.71 13.04 -11.05
CA ARG A 66 -20.43 13.73 -12.13
C ARG A 66 -19.52 13.91 -13.34
N PRO A 67 -19.92 13.47 -14.56
CA PRO A 67 -19.08 13.55 -15.78
C PRO A 67 -18.55 14.96 -16.06
N PHE A 68 -19.37 15.99 -15.88
CA PHE A 68 -18.96 17.38 -16.04
C PHE A 68 -17.80 17.76 -15.09
N LYS A 69 -17.89 17.36 -13.81
CA LYS A 69 -16.81 17.61 -12.84
C LYS A 69 -15.54 16.85 -13.21
N ALA A 70 -15.65 15.63 -13.72
CA ALA A 70 -14.49 14.87 -14.19
C ALA A 70 -13.83 15.56 -15.41
N ARG A 71 -14.63 16.08 -16.35
CA ARG A 71 -14.11 16.88 -17.48
C ARG A 71 -13.37 18.14 -17.00
N LEU A 72 -13.97 18.87 -16.06
CA LEU A 72 -13.35 20.08 -15.49
C LEU A 72 -12.03 19.76 -14.78
N ARG A 73 -11.97 18.66 -14.01
CA ARG A 73 -10.74 18.20 -13.35
C ARG A 73 -9.65 17.82 -14.35
N ARG A 74 -9.99 17.17 -15.47
CA ARG A 74 -9.02 16.89 -16.55
C ARG A 74 -8.46 18.17 -17.18
N LEU A 75 -9.31 19.17 -17.45
CA LEU A 75 -8.85 20.47 -17.93
C LEU A 75 -7.94 21.17 -16.92
N ALA A 76 -8.29 21.12 -15.64
CA ALA A 76 -7.45 21.68 -14.57
C ALA A 76 -6.10 20.93 -14.47
N LEU A 77 -6.07 19.60 -14.71
CA LEU A 77 -4.82 18.83 -14.78
C LEU A 77 -3.95 19.34 -15.95
N TYR A 78 -4.50 19.54 -17.15
CA TYR A 78 -3.71 20.09 -18.27
C TYR A 78 -3.18 21.49 -17.96
N ALA A 79 -3.96 22.35 -17.31
CA ALA A 79 -3.50 23.67 -16.86
C ALA A 79 -2.36 23.55 -15.83
N LEU A 80 -2.47 22.60 -14.90
CA LEU A 80 -1.41 22.29 -13.93
C LEU A 80 -0.12 21.81 -14.62
N LEU A 81 -0.23 20.91 -15.61
CA LEU A 81 0.92 20.42 -16.38
C LEU A 81 1.58 21.54 -17.19
N LEU A 82 0.80 22.42 -17.77
CA LEU A 82 1.32 23.60 -18.47
C LEU A 82 2.05 24.54 -17.49
N ARG A 83 1.45 24.83 -16.33
CA ARG A 83 2.08 25.60 -15.27
C ARG A 83 3.41 24.98 -14.82
N ALA A 84 3.40 23.67 -14.55
CA ALA A 84 4.59 22.94 -14.12
C ALA A 84 5.71 23.06 -15.17
N ARG A 85 5.36 23.02 -16.47
CA ARG A 85 6.30 23.23 -17.56
C ARG A 85 6.89 24.65 -17.55
N LEU A 86 6.03 25.67 -17.50
CA LEU A 86 6.44 27.07 -17.58
C LEU A 86 7.26 27.52 -16.37
N GLN A 87 7.00 26.95 -15.19
CA GLN A 87 7.68 27.28 -13.94
C GLN A 87 8.78 26.29 -13.57
N HIS A 88 9.13 25.34 -14.45
CA HIS A 88 10.13 24.30 -14.20
C HIS A 88 9.90 23.54 -12.89
N ILE A 89 8.63 23.28 -12.54
CA ILE A 89 8.27 22.48 -11.36
C ILE A 89 8.34 21.00 -11.77
N PRO A 90 9.27 20.21 -11.22
CA PRO A 90 9.33 18.77 -11.49
C PRO A 90 8.14 18.05 -10.88
N ILE A 91 7.69 17.03 -11.61
CA ILE A 91 6.69 16.08 -11.14
C ILE A 91 7.40 14.78 -10.76
N VAL A 92 7.20 14.34 -9.53
CA VAL A 92 7.62 13.02 -9.03
C VAL A 92 6.37 12.18 -8.84
N ARG A 93 6.38 10.93 -9.23
CA ARG A 93 5.23 10.02 -9.09
C ARG A 93 5.60 8.78 -8.28
N THR A 94 4.79 8.41 -7.29
CA THR A 94 4.89 7.09 -6.65
C THR A 94 3.92 6.11 -7.31
N MET A 95 4.44 4.97 -7.77
CA MET A 95 3.66 3.88 -8.33
C MET A 95 3.21 2.92 -7.21
N HIS A 96 1.94 3.02 -6.84
CA HIS A 96 1.33 2.11 -5.87
C HIS A 96 0.85 0.81 -6.52
N ASN A 97 0.37 0.89 -7.76
CA ASN A 97 -0.17 -0.23 -8.52
C ASN A 97 0.39 -0.21 -9.94
N LEU A 98 0.44 -1.36 -10.61
CA LEU A 98 0.86 -1.45 -12.02
C LEU A 98 -0.16 -0.80 -12.94
N THR A 99 -1.44 -1.08 -12.69
CA THR A 99 -2.57 -0.50 -13.41
C THR A 99 -3.60 0.04 -12.42
N PRO A 100 -4.40 1.05 -12.80
CA PRO A 100 -5.55 1.44 -11.99
C PRO A 100 -6.48 0.25 -11.78
N HIS A 101 -7.01 0.07 -10.59
CA HIS A 101 -7.93 -1.04 -10.24
C HIS A 101 -9.25 -1.02 -11.03
N GLU A 102 -9.58 0.08 -11.66
CA GLU A 102 -10.75 0.25 -12.51
C GLU A 102 -10.34 0.81 -13.86
N ALA A 103 -10.81 0.22 -14.95
CA ALA A 103 -10.56 0.72 -16.29
C ALA A 103 -11.13 2.14 -16.46
N GLY A 104 -10.32 3.05 -16.96
CA GLY A 104 -10.72 4.43 -17.27
C GLY A 104 -11.25 4.58 -18.69
N HIS A 105 -11.93 5.70 -18.94
CA HIS A 105 -12.32 6.07 -20.31
C HIS A 105 -11.12 6.63 -21.09
N ASN A 106 -11.14 6.58 -22.43
CA ASN A 106 -10.07 7.09 -23.31
C ASN A 106 -9.59 8.51 -22.97
N ALA A 107 -10.49 9.39 -22.49
CA ALA A 107 -10.13 10.74 -22.07
C ALA A 107 -9.39 10.79 -20.73
N GLU A 108 -9.63 9.82 -19.86
CA GLU A 108 -8.88 9.64 -18.60
C GLU A 108 -7.48 9.14 -18.91
N THR A 109 -7.37 8.09 -19.73
CA THR A 109 -6.08 7.53 -20.16
C THR A 109 -5.18 8.60 -20.76
N ARG A 110 -5.69 9.39 -21.70
CA ARG A 110 -4.93 10.51 -22.31
C ARG A 110 -4.43 11.55 -21.29
N ALA A 111 -5.25 11.85 -20.27
CA ALA A 111 -4.85 12.80 -19.24
C ALA A 111 -3.77 12.21 -18.29
N LEU A 112 -3.84 10.91 -17.99
CA LEU A 112 -2.83 10.20 -17.22
C LEU A 112 -1.53 10.04 -18.02
N ASP A 113 -1.61 9.72 -19.31
CA ASP A 113 -0.44 9.64 -20.21
C ASP A 113 0.28 11.01 -20.30
N ALA A 114 -0.47 12.11 -20.38
CA ALA A 114 0.10 13.45 -20.37
C ALA A 114 0.81 13.78 -19.06
N LEU A 115 0.29 13.31 -17.92
CA LEU A 115 0.96 13.42 -16.61
C LEU A 115 2.24 12.59 -16.60
N ASP A 116 2.18 11.34 -17.07
CA ASP A 116 3.34 10.43 -17.11
C ASP A 116 4.45 10.97 -18.01
N ALA A 117 4.10 11.50 -19.17
CA ALA A 117 5.06 12.16 -20.07
C ALA A 117 5.77 13.36 -19.43
N ARG A 118 5.17 13.98 -18.42
CA ARG A 118 5.72 15.13 -17.68
C ARG A 118 6.40 14.75 -16.37
N THR A 119 6.26 13.50 -15.94
CA THR A 119 6.89 13.01 -14.72
C THR A 119 8.39 12.90 -14.88
N ALA A 120 9.16 13.60 -14.04
CA ALA A 120 10.63 13.59 -14.08
C ALA A 120 11.20 12.30 -13.50
N LEU A 121 10.71 11.87 -12.34
CA LEU A 121 11.14 10.65 -11.65
C LEU A 121 9.95 9.85 -11.16
N VAL A 122 10.08 8.54 -11.20
CA VAL A 122 9.07 7.58 -10.73
C VAL A 122 9.63 6.81 -9.55
N ILE A 123 9.00 6.95 -8.39
CA ILE A 123 9.29 6.15 -7.20
C ILE A 123 8.52 4.84 -7.33
N ARG A 124 9.24 3.71 -7.32
CA ARG A 124 8.67 2.38 -7.20
C ARG A 124 8.84 1.85 -5.78
N LEU A 125 7.79 1.23 -5.24
CA LEU A 125 7.74 0.77 -3.84
C LEU A 125 8.35 -0.62 -3.63
N ASN A 126 8.77 -1.25 -4.72
CA ASN A 126 9.54 -2.49 -4.74
C ASN A 126 10.38 -2.56 -6.02
N PRO A 127 11.48 -3.34 -6.04
CA PRO A 127 12.39 -3.40 -7.20
C PRO A 127 11.78 -4.08 -8.44
N THR A 128 10.70 -4.85 -8.28
CA THR A 128 10.06 -5.60 -9.38
C THR A 128 9.05 -4.78 -10.18
N THR A 129 8.72 -3.56 -9.73
CA THR A 129 7.83 -2.65 -10.48
C THR A 129 8.53 -2.14 -11.73
N PRO A 130 8.04 -2.45 -12.95
CA PRO A 130 8.64 -1.96 -14.17
C PRO A 130 8.39 -0.45 -14.34
N VAL A 131 9.42 0.28 -14.71
CA VAL A 131 9.36 1.72 -15.05
C VAL A 131 10.09 1.94 -16.36
N GLN A 132 9.47 2.66 -17.29
CA GLN A 132 10.08 2.97 -18.59
C GLN A 132 10.20 4.50 -18.80
N PRO A 133 11.37 5.01 -19.19
CA PRO A 133 12.68 4.31 -19.16
C PRO A 133 13.17 4.09 -17.71
N GLU A 134 13.97 3.06 -17.50
CA GLU A 134 14.51 2.70 -16.18
C GLU A 134 15.33 3.84 -15.53
N SER A 135 15.93 4.71 -16.33
CA SER A 135 16.67 5.88 -15.85
C SER A 135 15.83 6.87 -15.03
N ARG A 136 14.49 6.82 -15.17
CA ARG A 136 13.53 7.61 -14.37
C ARG A 136 13.13 6.90 -13.07
N ALA A 137 13.47 5.63 -12.89
CA ALA A 137 13.10 4.87 -11.72
C ALA A 137 13.97 5.22 -10.52
N VAL A 138 13.33 5.33 -9.36
CA VAL A 138 13.97 5.38 -8.04
C VAL A 138 13.26 4.37 -7.16
N THR A 139 14.00 3.39 -6.62
CA THR A 139 13.41 2.43 -5.68
C THR A 139 13.44 3.04 -4.28
N ILE A 140 12.26 3.30 -3.72
CA ILE A 140 12.05 3.66 -2.32
C ILE A 140 11.01 2.70 -1.80
N LEU A 141 11.41 1.78 -0.94
CA LEU A 141 10.57 0.69 -0.49
C LEU A 141 9.31 1.20 0.23
N HIS A 142 8.25 0.40 0.22
CA HIS A 142 7.11 0.69 1.09
C HIS A 142 7.50 0.46 2.55
N GLY A 143 7.30 1.45 3.41
CA GLY A 143 7.71 1.42 4.80
C GLY A 143 6.92 0.44 5.66
N HIS A 144 7.52 -0.02 6.75
CA HIS A 144 6.89 -0.86 7.76
C HIS A 144 5.98 -0.04 8.71
N TYR A 145 5.28 -0.72 9.63
CA TYR A 145 4.34 -0.10 10.57
C TYR A 145 4.69 -0.36 12.05
N ARG A 146 5.92 -0.81 12.35
CA ARG A 146 6.34 -1.16 13.71
C ARG A 146 6.21 0.00 14.69
N ASP A 147 6.68 1.19 14.28
CA ASP A 147 6.66 2.38 15.13
C ASP A 147 5.23 2.81 15.47
N ARG A 148 4.33 2.72 14.48
CA ARG A 148 2.92 3.03 14.67
C ARG A 148 2.22 2.13 15.68
N PHE A 149 2.61 0.86 15.75
CA PHE A 149 2.05 -0.11 16.68
C PHE A 149 2.87 -0.28 17.95
N SER A 150 3.91 0.54 18.14
CA SER A 150 4.75 0.50 19.32
C SER A 150 3.94 0.83 20.58
N GLY A 151 4.14 0.05 21.63
CA GLY A 151 3.43 0.23 22.90
C GLY A 151 2.00 -0.27 22.95
N MET A 152 1.43 -0.73 21.81
CA MET A 152 0.09 -1.33 21.82
C MET A 152 0.17 -2.79 22.33
N PRO A 153 -0.72 -3.19 23.28
CA PRO A 153 -0.75 -4.55 23.79
C PRO A 153 -1.04 -5.56 22.68
N ARG A 154 -0.21 -6.60 22.58
CA ARG A 154 -0.42 -7.70 21.62
C ARG A 154 -0.79 -8.96 22.39
N PRO A 155 -1.89 -9.63 22.05
CA PRO A 155 -2.18 -10.95 22.58
C PRO A 155 -1.20 -11.99 22.03
N GLU A 156 -1.07 -13.09 22.72
CA GLU A 156 -0.45 -14.30 22.15
C GLU A 156 -1.29 -14.85 21.00
N SER A 157 -0.64 -15.54 20.07
CA SER A 157 -1.35 -16.19 18.97
C SER A 157 -2.19 -17.36 19.50
N VAL A 158 -3.41 -17.43 19.00
CA VAL A 158 -4.33 -18.55 19.27
C VAL A 158 -4.09 -19.64 18.22
N SER A 159 -3.74 -20.83 18.64
CA SER A 159 -3.55 -21.97 17.74
C SER A 159 -4.80 -22.20 16.89
N GLY A 160 -4.64 -22.47 15.61
CA GLY A 160 -5.73 -22.67 14.66
C GLY A 160 -6.43 -21.39 14.17
N ARG A 161 -6.06 -20.22 14.69
CA ARG A 161 -6.72 -18.97 14.26
C ARG A 161 -6.13 -18.42 12.98
N ILE A 162 -6.88 -18.54 11.89
CA ILE A 162 -6.59 -17.95 10.59
C ILE A 162 -7.26 -16.59 10.48
N LEU A 163 -6.55 -15.57 9.99
CA LEU A 163 -7.07 -14.22 9.84
C LEU A 163 -6.97 -13.75 8.38
N TYR A 164 -8.05 -13.17 7.88
CA TYR A 164 -8.05 -12.24 6.75
C TYR A 164 -8.40 -10.84 7.26
N PHE A 165 -7.67 -9.80 6.86
CA PHE A 165 -8.02 -8.44 7.23
C PHE A 165 -7.74 -7.39 6.14
N GLY A 166 -8.38 -6.22 6.29
CA GLY A 166 -8.25 -5.07 5.41
C GLY A 166 -9.52 -4.76 4.63
N LEU A 167 -9.44 -3.89 3.62
CA LEU A 167 -10.61 -3.62 2.76
C LEU A 167 -10.99 -4.89 1.98
N ILE A 168 -12.25 -5.29 2.09
CA ILE A 168 -12.76 -6.48 1.41
C ILE A 168 -13.29 -6.07 0.04
N ARG A 169 -12.66 -6.60 -1.03
CA ARG A 169 -12.95 -6.31 -2.43
C ARG A 169 -12.93 -7.60 -3.25
N PRO A 170 -13.65 -7.70 -4.38
CA PRO A 170 -13.72 -8.93 -5.18
C PRO A 170 -12.35 -9.48 -5.59
N TYR A 171 -11.41 -8.61 -6.01
CA TYR A 171 -10.07 -9.04 -6.41
C TYR A 171 -9.21 -9.58 -5.24
N LYS A 172 -9.65 -9.41 -4.01
CA LYS A 172 -8.93 -9.88 -2.81
C LYS A 172 -9.29 -11.30 -2.38
N GLY A 173 -10.21 -11.95 -3.08
CA GLY A 173 -10.42 -13.39 -3.00
C GLY A 173 -10.98 -13.91 -1.67
N VAL A 174 -11.73 -13.09 -0.92
CA VAL A 174 -12.30 -13.53 0.36
C VAL A 174 -13.28 -14.70 0.18
N GLU A 175 -14.02 -14.72 -0.93
CA GLU A 175 -14.93 -15.81 -1.26
C GLU A 175 -14.18 -17.15 -1.46
N THR A 176 -13.04 -17.08 -2.15
CA THR A 176 -12.17 -18.26 -2.32
C THR A 176 -11.69 -18.76 -0.96
N LEU A 177 -11.28 -17.85 -0.06
CA LEU A 177 -10.83 -18.26 1.29
C LEU A 177 -11.95 -18.91 2.10
N LEU A 178 -13.18 -18.40 2.03
CA LEU A 178 -14.34 -19.01 2.70
C LEU A 178 -14.60 -20.45 2.21
N GLN A 179 -14.60 -20.65 0.89
CA GLN A 179 -14.78 -21.96 0.27
C GLN A 179 -13.66 -22.95 0.67
N VAL A 180 -12.41 -22.50 0.58
CA VAL A 180 -11.22 -23.28 0.95
C VAL A 180 -11.26 -23.67 2.44
N PHE A 181 -11.60 -22.74 3.32
CA PHE A 181 -11.65 -22.97 4.76
C PHE A 181 -12.74 -23.98 5.14
N ARG A 182 -13.92 -23.87 4.56
CA ARG A 182 -15.02 -24.83 4.81
C ARG A 182 -14.70 -26.27 4.39
N ALA A 183 -13.83 -26.43 3.40
CA ALA A 183 -13.39 -27.77 2.96
C ALA A 183 -12.37 -28.42 3.92
N LEU A 184 -11.86 -27.67 4.92
CA LEU A 184 -10.96 -28.21 5.93
C LEU A 184 -11.76 -28.95 7.03
N PRO A 185 -11.38 -30.21 7.35
CA PRO A 185 -12.13 -31.02 8.31
C PRO A 185 -11.81 -30.69 9.78
N GLU A 186 -10.73 -29.96 10.04
CA GLU A 186 -10.21 -29.72 11.40
C GLU A 186 -11.16 -28.83 12.22
N PRO A 187 -11.76 -29.32 13.32
CA PRO A 187 -12.71 -28.58 14.12
C PRO A 187 -12.07 -27.45 14.93
N ASP A 188 -10.79 -27.56 15.23
CA ASP A 188 -10.04 -26.57 16.02
C ASP A 188 -9.55 -25.36 15.21
N LEU A 189 -9.69 -25.40 13.89
CA LEU A 189 -9.39 -24.24 13.05
C LEU A 189 -10.53 -23.22 13.12
N THR A 190 -10.17 -21.94 13.18
CA THR A 190 -11.11 -20.83 13.12
C THR A 190 -10.70 -19.82 12.06
N LEU A 191 -11.67 -19.24 11.36
CA LEU A 191 -11.45 -18.18 10.38
C LEU A 191 -12.05 -16.87 10.88
N ARG A 192 -11.22 -15.86 10.99
CA ARG A 192 -11.60 -14.50 11.33
C ARG A 192 -11.48 -13.59 10.12
N ILE A 193 -12.55 -12.87 9.75
CA ILE A 193 -12.57 -11.91 8.65
C ILE A 193 -12.82 -10.52 9.21
N VAL A 194 -11.86 -9.59 9.01
CA VAL A 194 -11.90 -8.25 9.61
C VAL A 194 -11.72 -7.18 8.52
N GLY A 195 -12.72 -6.30 8.37
CA GLY A 195 -12.60 -5.17 7.46
C GLY A 195 -13.91 -4.74 6.82
N ARG A 196 -13.87 -3.58 6.15
CA ARG A 196 -15.05 -3.02 5.50
C ARG A 196 -15.26 -3.63 4.11
N PRO A 197 -16.35 -4.36 3.88
CA PRO A 197 -16.65 -4.93 2.57
C PRO A 197 -17.14 -3.87 1.57
N SER A 198 -16.96 -4.14 0.27
CA SER A 198 -17.75 -3.53 -0.80
C SER A 198 -19.15 -4.12 -0.82
N SER A 199 -20.06 -3.45 -1.55
CA SER A 199 -21.46 -3.88 -1.69
C SER A 199 -21.57 -5.38 -2.05
N GLY A 200 -22.46 -6.11 -1.40
CA GLY A 200 -22.75 -7.52 -1.60
C GLY A 200 -21.83 -8.51 -0.87
N LEU A 201 -20.56 -8.19 -0.66
CA LEU A 201 -19.62 -9.12 -0.01
C LEU A 201 -19.91 -9.34 1.48
N GLY A 202 -20.49 -8.33 2.14
CA GLY A 202 -20.84 -8.44 3.55
C GLY A 202 -21.93 -9.50 3.80
N GLU A 203 -22.90 -9.59 2.92
CA GLU A 203 -23.99 -10.57 2.97
C GLU A 203 -23.47 -12.00 2.73
N ILE A 204 -22.55 -12.16 1.77
CA ILE A 204 -21.90 -13.44 1.49
C ILE A 204 -21.14 -13.94 2.73
N ILE A 205 -20.30 -13.07 3.34
CA ILE A 205 -19.52 -13.43 4.53
C ILE A 205 -20.44 -13.80 5.70
N ALA A 206 -21.52 -13.03 5.91
CA ALA A 206 -22.48 -13.31 6.97
C ALA A 206 -23.22 -14.62 6.75
N ALA A 207 -23.60 -14.94 5.51
CA ALA A 207 -24.24 -16.22 5.16
C ALA A 207 -23.31 -17.43 5.40
N GLU A 208 -22.04 -17.32 5.04
CA GLU A 208 -21.04 -18.36 5.29
C GLU A 208 -20.77 -18.57 6.79
N ALA A 209 -20.66 -17.47 7.54
CA ALA A 209 -20.50 -17.54 9.00
C ALA A 209 -21.72 -18.15 9.73
N ALA A 210 -22.92 -18.00 9.17
CA ALA A 210 -24.12 -18.64 9.72
C ALA A 210 -24.15 -20.16 9.47
N GLN A 211 -23.42 -20.67 8.48
CA GLN A 211 -23.36 -22.09 8.12
C GLN A 211 -22.20 -22.86 8.78
N ASP A 212 -21.15 -22.15 9.21
CA ASP A 212 -19.95 -22.73 9.83
C ASP A 212 -19.56 -21.92 11.06
N ALA A 213 -19.80 -22.45 12.24
CA ALA A 213 -19.52 -21.80 13.53
C ALA A 213 -18.02 -21.47 13.75
N ARG A 214 -17.11 -22.05 12.96
CA ARG A 214 -15.69 -21.74 12.97
C ARG A 214 -15.37 -20.40 12.29
N ILE A 215 -16.31 -19.80 11.53
CA ILE A 215 -16.15 -18.57 10.80
C ILE A 215 -16.76 -17.41 11.59
N SER A 216 -16.00 -16.33 11.77
CA SER A 216 -16.46 -15.13 12.45
C SER A 216 -15.99 -13.87 11.73
N SER A 217 -16.72 -12.75 11.86
CA SER A 217 -16.36 -11.53 11.12
C SER A 217 -16.60 -10.25 11.90
N VAL A 218 -15.83 -9.20 11.55
CA VAL A 218 -16.03 -7.79 11.90
C VAL A 218 -16.05 -6.97 10.62
N LEU A 219 -17.23 -6.69 10.09
CA LEU A 219 -17.43 -6.11 8.75
C LEU A 219 -17.49 -4.57 8.78
N ARG A 220 -16.50 -3.95 9.42
CA ARG A 220 -16.33 -2.49 9.51
C ARG A 220 -14.87 -2.09 9.48
N PHE A 221 -14.61 -0.81 9.44
CA PHE A 221 -13.29 -0.29 9.73
C PHE A 221 -12.96 -0.53 11.22
N VAL A 222 -11.75 -1.00 11.50
CA VAL A 222 -11.24 -1.24 12.86
C VAL A 222 -10.11 -0.26 13.17
N SER A 223 -10.02 0.15 14.44
CA SER A 223 -8.93 1.03 14.91
C SER A 223 -7.57 0.32 14.84
N ASP A 224 -6.49 1.04 15.10
CA ASP A 224 -5.16 0.43 15.15
C ASP A 224 -5.01 -0.52 16.33
N GLU A 225 -5.60 -0.19 17.48
CA GLU A 225 -5.61 -1.05 18.66
C GLU A 225 -6.37 -2.35 18.40
N GLU A 226 -7.57 -2.27 17.80
CA GLU A 226 -8.34 -3.45 17.41
C GLU A 226 -7.57 -4.29 16.38
N LEU A 227 -6.91 -3.63 15.42
CA LEU A 227 -6.12 -4.32 14.40
C LEU A 227 -4.93 -5.08 15.01
N VAL A 228 -4.23 -4.47 15.97
CA VAL A 228 -3.12 -5.11 16.69
C VAL A 228 -3.61 -6.35 17.44
N VAL A 229 -4.79 -6.28 18.06
CA VAL A 229 -5.40 -7.43 18.75
C VAL A 229 -5.77 -8.53 17.76
N GLU A 230 -6.45 -8.21 16.67
CA GLU A 230 -6.88 -9.20 15.67
C GLU A 230 -5.69 -9.88 14.98
N VAL A 231 -4.69 -9.10 14.54
CA VAL A 231 -3.49 -9.65 13.92
C VAL A 231 -2.62 -10.38 14.94
N GLY A 232 -2.48 -9.83 16.15
CA GLY A 232 -1.71 -10.43 17.24
C GLY A 232 -2.24 -11.82 17.64
N ALA A 233 -3.54 -12.01 17.65
CA ALA A 233 -4.18 -13.30 17.99
C ALA A 233 -4.13 -14.32 16.83
N ALA A 234 -3.79 -13.94 15.60
CA ALA A 234 -3.73 -14.87 14.48
C ALA A 234 -2.53 -15.80 14.55
N GLU A 235 -2.70 -17.08 14.26
CA GLU A 235 -1.61 -18.01 14.00
C GLU A 235 -1.05 -17.80 12.59
N LEU A 236 -1.94 -17.60 11.60
CA LEU A 236 -1.59 -17.35 10.21
C LEU A 236 -2.52 -16.27 9.62
N VAL A 237 -1.95 -15.32 8.90
CA VAL A 237 -2.74 -14.40 8.05
C VAL A 237 -2.80 -14.95 6.64
N VAL A 238 -3.97 -14.92 5.99
CA VAL A 238 -4.14 -15.40 4.61
C VAL A 238 -4.66 -14.25 3.75
N LEU A 239 -3.94 -13.91 2.69
CA LEU A 239 -4.29 -12.85 1.74
C LEU A 239 -4.39 -13.43 0.32
N PRO A 240 -5.54 -14.02 -0.04
CA PRO A 240 -5.71 -14.77 -1.28
C PRO A 240 -6.00 -13.86 -2.48
N TYR A 241 -5.21 -12.79 -2.62
CA TYR A 241 -5.45 -11.78 -3.64
C TYR A 241 -5.19 -12.33 -5.04
N ARG A 242 -6.11 -12.09 -5.97
CA ARG A 242 -5.93 -12.45 -7.39
C ARG A 242 -4.86 -11.60 -8.04
N GLU A 243 -4.74 -10.34 -7.60
CA GLU A 243 -3.71 -9.40 -8.04
C GLU A 243 -3.08 -8.77 -6.80
N MET A 244 -1.78 -9.02 -6.60
CA MET A 244 -1.03 -8.50 -5.46
C MET A 244 0.32 -7.94 -5.93
N HIS A 245 0.52 -6.65 -5.73
CA HIS A 245 1.76 -5.98 -6.12
C HIS A 245 2.42 -5.26 -4.93
N ASN A 246 1.81 -4.21 -4.41
CA ASN A 246 2.26 -3.51 -3.21
C ASN A 246 1.17 -3.60 -2.14
N SER A 247 1.34 -4.48 -1.14
CA SER A 247 0.31 -4.68 -0.11
C SER A 247 0.72 -4.10 1.23
N GLY A 248 0.07 -3.00 1.62
CA GLY A 248 0.21 -2.47 2.98
C GLY A 248 -0.29 -3.45 4.05
N VAL A 249 -1.27 -4.30 3.73
CA VAL A 249 -1.78 -5.35 4.64
C VAL A 249 -0.70 -6.39 4.93
N LEU A 250 0.07 -6.80 3.91
CA LEU A 250 1.21 -7.70 4.08
C LEU A 250 2.27 -7.09 5.01
N LEU A 251 2.63 -5.83 4.81
CA LEU A 251 3.60 -5.15 5.66
C LEU A 251 3.08 -4.91 7.09
N VAL A 252 1.78 -4.65 7.27
CA VAL A 252 1.16 -4.61 8.61
C VAL A 252 1.31 -5.96 9.31
N THR A 253 1.03 -7.06 8.60
CA THR A 253 1.18 -8.43 9.13
C THR A 253 2.60 -8.69 9.63
N LEU A 254 3.60 -8.41 8.79
CA LEU A 254 5.01 -8.58 9.12
C LEU A 254 5.47 -7.63 10.24
N SER A 255 4.93 -6.41 10.29
CA SER A 255 5.25 -5.44 11.36
C SER A 255 4.73 -5.89 12.73
N LEU A 256 3.70 -6.73 12.73
CA LEU A 256 3.13 -7.35 13.93
C LEU A 256 3.66 -8.77 14.17
N ASP A 257 4.75 -9.15 13.51
CA ASP A 257 5.45 -10.42 13.64
C ASP A 257 4.49 -11.63 13.47
N ARG A 258 3.67 -11.60 12.41
CA ARG A 258 2.79 -12.72 12.05
C ARG A 258 3.14 -13.29 10.68
N PRO A 259 3.17 -14.63 10.55
CA PRO A 259 3.36 -15.28 9.26
C PRO A 259 2.15 -15.05 8.35
N VAL A 260 2.39 -15.12 7.05
CA VAL A 260 1.36 -14.83 6.05
C VAL A 260 1.45 -15.78 4.87
N LEU A 261 0.28 -16.21 4.37
CA LEU A 261 0.13 -16.96 3.13
C LEU A 261 -0.38 -16.04 2.04
N VAL A 262 0.36 -15.94 0.93
CA VAL A 262 0.07 -15.03 -0.20
C VAL A 262 0.37 -15.70 -1.54
N PRO A 263 -0.22 -15.24 -2.66
CA PRO A 263 0.14 -15.73 -3.99
C PRO A 263 1.61 -15.44 -4.31
N SER A 264 2.23 -16.34 -5.07
CA SER A 264 3.58 -16.20 -5.60
C SER A 264 3.58 -15.15 -6.72
N THR A 265 4.02 -13.94 -6.39
CA THR A 265 4.22 -12.85 -7.34
C THR A 265 5.67 -12.37 -7.25
N PRO A 266 6.22 -11.73 -8.30
CA PRO A 266 7.60 -11.22 -8.23
C PRO A 266 7.85 -10.31 -7.01
N SER A 267 6.87 -9.48 -6.62
CA SER A 267 7.00 -8.61 -5.46
C SER A 267 6.95 -9.36 -4.13
N ASN A 268 6.12 -10.40 -4.01
CA ASN A 268 6.03 -11.21 -2.81
C ASN A 268 7.25 -12.13 -2.65
N LEU A 269 7.80 -12.65 -3.75
CA LEU A 269 9.07 -13.40 -3.77
C LEU A 269 10.21 -12.54 -3.26
N ALA A 270 10.39 -11.35 -3.83
CA ALA A 270 11.44 -10.41 -3.40
C ALA A 270 11.30 -10.02 -1.92
N LEU A 271 10.07 -9.82 -1.44
CA LEU A 271 9.83 -9.50 -0.03
C LEU A 271 10.10 -10.73 0.88
N ALA A 272 9.79 -11.95 0.44
CA ALA A 272 10.08 -13.17 1.20
C ALA A 272 11.59 -13.36 1.40
N GLU A 273 12.40 -13.12 0.38
CA GLU A 273 13.86 -13.14 0.47
C GLU A 273 14.40 -12.06 1.44
N GLU A 274 13.83 -10.87 1.40
CA GLU A 274 14.21 -9.74 2.24
C GLU A 274 13.93 -10.03 3.73
N VAL A 275 12.70 -10.45 4.07
CA VAL A 275 12.28 -10.60 5.47
C VAL A 275 12.85 -11.84 6.14
N GLY A 276 13.31 -12.81 5.37
CA GLY A 276 13.85 -14.08 5.84
C GLY A 276 12.83 -15.22 5.84
N PRO A 277 13.29 -16.44 6.15
CA PRO A 277 12.47 -17.65 6.04
C PRO A 277 11.27 -17.65 7.00
N ASP A 278 10.26 -18.41 6.62
CA ASP A 278 9.08 -18.76 7.44
C ASP A 278 8.18 -17.58 7.88
N TRP A 279 8.33 -16.41 7.22
CA TRP A 279 7.42 -15.29 7.41
C TRP A 279 6.38 -15.15 6.30
N ILE A 280 6.80 -15.41 5.05
CA ILE A 280 5.92 -15.36 3.88
C ILE A 280 5.89 -16.77 3.26
N TYR A 281 4.73 -17.38 3.31
CA TYR A 281 4.42 -18.63 2.61
C TYR A 281 3.81 -18.28 1.28
N LEU A 282 4.34 -18.83 0.21
CA LEU A 282 3.95 -18.54 -1.16
C LEU A 282 3.22 -19.73 -1.77
N TYR A 283 2.20 -19.47 -2.55
CA TYR A 283 1.50 -20.49 -3.33
C TYR A 283 1.33 -20.05 -4.78
N ASP A 284 1.37 -21.01 -5.68
CA ASP A 284 1.13 -20.81 -7.11
C ASP A 284 -0.30 -21.18 -7.48
N GLY A 285 -0.85 -20.49 -8.49
CA GLY A 285 -2.22 -20.73 -8.98
C GLY A 285 -3.30 -20.26 -8.01
N GLU A 286 -4.36 -21.08 -7.85
CA GLU A 286 -5.47 -20.77 -6.96
C GLU A 286 -5.26 -21.36 -5.56
N LEU A 287 -5.67 -20.64 -4.52
CA LEU A 287 -5.66 -21.13 -3.16
C LEU A 287 -6.57 -22.36 -3.04
N SER A 288 -6.08 -23.42 -2.39
CA SER A 288 -6.83 -24.64 -2.09
C SER A 288 -6.70 -25.04 -0.61
N SER A 289 -7.58 -25.93 -0.15
CA SER A 289 -7.52 -26.50 1.21
C SER A 289 -6.21 -27.25 1.46
N ALA A 290 -5.71 -27.98 0.46
CA ALA A 290 -4.42 -28.67 0.56
C ALA A 290 -3.24 -27.68 0.74
N ILE A 291 -3.23 -26.54 0.02
CA ILE A 291 -2.21 -25.50 0.18
C ILE A 291 -2.28 -24.91 1.59
N LEU A 292 -3.48 -24.59 2.07
CA LEU A 292 -3.66 -23.99 3.40
C LEU A 292 -3.22 -24.95 4.50
N GLN A 293 -3.61 -26.22 4.42
CA GLN A 293 -3.21 -27.27 5.36
C GLN A 293 -1.69 -27.49 5.37
N ALA A 294 -1.08 -27.69 4.20
CA ALA A 294 0.37 -27.87 4.09
C ALA A 294 1.14 -26.64 4.62
N THR A 295 0.59 -25.43 4.45
CA THR A 295 1.18 -24.20 5.01
C THR A 295 1.15 -24.23 6.54
N LEU A 296 0.04 -24.59 7.17
CA LEU A 296 -0.09 -24.70 8.63
C LEU A 296 0.88 -25.74 9.19
N GLU A 297 0.96 -26.91 8.56
CA GLU A 297 1.87 -27.99 8.94
C GLU A 297 3.33 -27.53 8.88
N ARG A 298 3.74 -26.93 7.74
CA ARG A 298 5.10 -26.41 7.55
C ARG A 298 5.43 -25.30 8.56
N MET A 299 4.51 -24.39 8.78
CA MET A 299 4.68 -23.28 9.71
C MET A 299 4.89 -23.77 11.15
N ARG A 300 4.10 -24.75 11.58
CA ARG A 300 4.19 -25.36 12.92
C ARG A 300 5.47 -26.17 13.09
N ALA A 301 5.92 -26.84 12.03
CA ALA A 301 7.17 -27.59 12.02
C ALA A 301 8.43 -26.68 12.09
N ALA A 302 8.35 -25.47 11.58
CA ALA A 302 9.47 -24.51 11.57
C ALA A 302 9.87 -24.02 12.97
N GLY A 303 8.95 -24.04 13.95
CA GLY A 303 9.23 -23.62 15.32
C GLY A 303 9.49 -22.11 15.50
N PRO A 304 10.16 -21.71 16.58
CA PRO A 304 10.51 -20.31 16.85
C PRO A 304 11.44 -19.73 15.78
N ARG A 305 11.17 -18.51 15.37
CA ARG A 305 11.92 -17.81 14.32
C ARG A 305 12.35 -16.41 14.77
N PRO A 306 13.47 -15.85 14.26
CA PRO A 306 13.82 -14.46 14.50
C PRO A 306 12.76 -13.54 13.89
N ARG A 307 12.68 -12.30 14.35
CA ARG A 307 11.72 -11.32 13.79
C ARG A 307 11.99 -11.09 12.30
N PRO A 308 10.96 -10.76 11.50
CA PRO A 308 11.14 -10.46 10.08
C PRO A 308 12.04 -9.25 9.91
N ARG A 309 12.99 -9.30 8.97
CA ARG A 309 13.89 -8.18 8.68
C ARG A 309 13.11 -7.10 7.93
N LEU A 310 12.99 -5.92 8.53
CA LEU A 310 12.29 -4.77 7.97
C LEU A 310 13.11 -3.47 8.15
N ASP A 311 14.40 -3.57 8.45
CA ASP A 311 15.24 -2.45 8.85
C ASP A 311 15.40 -1.39 7.74
N ASP A 312 15.43 -1.82 6.47
CA ASP A 312 15.49 -0.93 5.31
C ASP A 312 14.16 -0.23 4.99
N ARG A 313 13.10 -0.51 5.76
CA ARG A 313 11.75 0.04 5.61
C ARG A 313 11.37 1.05 6.67
N ASP A 314 12.34 1.57 7.38
CA ASP A 314 12.17 2.66 8.35
C ASP A 314 11.76 3.96 7.66
N TRP A 315 10.71 4.61 8.13
CA TRP A 315 10.13 5.79 7.48
C TRP A 315 11.05 7.01 7.47
N GLN A 316 11.94 7.19 8.45
CA GLN A 316 12.91 8.28 8.44
C GLN A 316 13.96 8.07 7.35
N THR A 317 14.40 6.83 7.16
CA THR A 317 15.31 6.45 6.06
C THR A 317 14.63 6.67 4.71
N LEU A 318 13.40 6.20 4.54
CA LEU A 318 12.62 6.40 3.32
C LEU A 318 12.31 7.87 3.05
N GLY A 319 12.07 8.66 4.10
CA GLY A 319 11.90 10.11 4.00
C GLY A 319 13.16 10.82 3.49
N ARG A 320 14.35 10.41 3.98
CA ARG A 320 15.65 10.91 3.46
C ARG A 320 15.87 10.52 2.00
N GLN A 321 15.49 9.31 1.59
CA GLN A 321 15.55 8.89 0.18
C GLN A 321 14.59 9.69 -0.70
N SER A 322 13.38 9.95 -0.21
CA SER A 322 12.40 10.81 -0.89
C SER A 322 12.92 12.24 -1.05
N TYR A 323 13.53 12.80 -0.01
CA TYR A 323 14.15 14.13 -0.08
C TYR A 323 15.25 14.18 -1.15
N ARG A 324 16.16 13.22 -1.20
CA ARG A 324 17.20 13.13 -2.24
C ARG A 324 16.59 13.01 -3.65
N THR A 325 15.49 12.28 -3.77
CA THR A 325 14.75 12.15 -5.03
C THR A 325 14.15 13.48 -5.47
N TYR A 326 13.61 14.29 -4.55
CA TYR A 326 13.12 15.63 -4.86
C TYR A 326 14.23 16.56 -5.30
N LEU A 327 15.39 16.55 -4.64
CA LEU A 327 16.55 17.35 -5.05
C LEU A 327 17.01 16.98 -6.46
N ARG A 328 17.14 15.67 -6.77
CA ARG A 328 17.47 15.18 -8.11
C ARG A 328 16.43 15.62 -9.14
N ALA A 329 15.14 15.61 -8.80
CA ALA A 329 14.09 16.08 -9.72
C ALA A 329 14.19 17.57 -10.00
N LEU A 330 14.58 18.40 -9.02
CA LEU A 330 14.83 19.83 -9.17
C LEU A 330 16.03 20.09 -10.09
N GLU A 331 17.12 19.35 -9.93
CA GLU A 331 18.29 19.41 -10.81
C GLU A 331 17.93 19.08 -12.27
N LEU A 332 17.17 18.00 -12.49
CA LEU A 332 16.69 17.59 -13.82
C LEU A 332 15.77 18.66 -14.46
N ALA A 333 15.07 19.44 -13.66
CA ALA A 333 14.23 20.54 -14.12
C ALA A 333 15.03 21.86 -14.36
N GLY A 334 16.34 21.86 -14.15
CA GLY A 334 17.20 23.04 -14.30
C GLY A 334 16.98 24.10 -13.22
N ARG A 335 16.43 23.74 -12.06
CA ARG A 335 16.25 24.65 -10.92
C ARG A 335 17.51 24.63 -10.06
N SER A 336 18.19 25.75 -9.95
CA SER A 336 19.29 25.90 -9.02
C SER A 336 18.76 25.76 -7.58
N ILE A 337 19.30 24.80 -6.87
CA ILE A 337 19.05 24.60 -5.44
C ILE A 337 19.88 25.65 -4.71
N ARG A 338 19.24 26.68 -4.17
CA ARG A 338 19.89 27.73 -3.38
C ARG A 338 19.97 27.35 -1.92
#